data_fdaf968e6073dbabd927ee4adafebf81
#
_entry.id   fdaf968e6073dbabd927ee4adafebf81
#
_cell.length_a   1.000
_cell.length_b   1.000
_cell.length_c   1.000
_cell.angle_alpha   90.00
_cell.angle_beta   90.00
_cell.angle_gamma   90.00
#
_symmetry.space_group_name_H-M   'P 1'
#
loop_
_entity.id
_entity.type
_entity.pdbx_description
1 polymer ?
#
loop_
_entity_poly.entity_id
_entity_poly.type
_entity_poly.pdbx_seq_one_letter_code
_entity_poly.pdbx_strand_id
1 'polypeptide(L)'
;AKAQPATVPAPPPPQQPALGTSNFVPPGVTSGQNTGTFVGKKVIELRQELQRLQSQVSQNNGQLQQLRGKLVANSQRYHGTIAAVNARLQVGTTPGNPILIQQFSSAQGDLDRLSQDVASMNMLSGNIGNSATMSAFLAESAKAAFSVSGAVDDDHRQLAILEDEVNRTD
;
A
#
# COMPACT_ATOMS: atom_id res chain seq x y z
N ALA A 1 21.69 -54.02 -3.34
CA ALA A 1 21.68 -52.55 -3.48
C ALA A 1 20.53 -51.97 -2.61
N LYS A 2 20.88 -51.34 -1.47
CA LYS A 2 19.90 -50.64 -0.66
C LYS A 2 19.58 -49.32 -1.30
N ALA A 3 18.33 -49.12 -1.71
CA ALA A 3 17.84 -47.83 -2.17
C ALA A 3 17.93 -46.80 -1.01
N GLN A 4 18.65 -45.74 -1.22
CA GLN A 4 18.68 -44.63 -0.28
C GLN A 4 17.31 -43.93 -0.32
N PRO A 5 16.66 -43.70 0.83
CA PRO A 5 15.41 -42.98 0.82
C PRO A 5 15.68 -41.56 0.29
N ALA A 6 14.95 -41.19 -0.75
CA ALA A 6 15.00 -39.85 -1.26
C ALA A 6 14.57 -38.88 -0.14
N THR A 7 15.50 -38.06 0.34
CA THR A 7 15.16 -36.96 1.23
C THR A 7 14.34 -35.96 0.43
N VAL A 8 13.04 -35.92 0.70
CA VAL A 8 12.17 -34.87 0.19
C VAL A 8 12.71 -33.56 0.76
N PRO A 9 13.13 -32.61 -0.07
CA PRO A 9 13.56 -31.31 0.45
C PRO A 9 12.42 -30.69 1.26
N ALA A 10 12.75 -30.24 2.48
CA ALA A 10 11.79 -29.53 3.30
C ALA A 10 11.20 -28.36 2.50
N PRO A 11 9.88 -28.13 2.56
CA PRO A 11 9.30 -26.97 1.92
C PRO A 11 9.96 -25.71 2.47
N PRO A 12 10.28 -24.73 1.62
CA PRO A 12 10.86 -23.48 2.09
C PRO A 12 9.92 -22.84 3.12
N PRO A 13 10.46 -22.23 4.18
CA PRO A 13 9.61 -21.56 5.17
C PRO A 13 8.74 -20.53 4.44
N PRO A 14 7.48 -20.35 4.86
CA PRO A 14 6.63 -19.35 4.25
C PRO A 14 7.30 -17.98 4.37
N GLN A 15 7.67 -17.43 3.23
CA GLN A 15 8.22 -16.08 3.19
C GLN A 15 7.09 -15.15 3.60
N GLN A 16 7.23 -14.54 4.76
CA GLN A 16 6.35 -13.43 5.13
C GLN A 16 6.51 -12.34 4.07
N PRO A 17 5.43 -11.91 3.43
CA PRO A 17 5.53 -10.81 2.48
C PRO A 17 6.08 -9.60 3.22
N ALA A 18 7.20 -9.07 2.73
CA ALA A 18 7.78 -7.86 3.28
C ALA A 18 6.74 -6.74 3.13
N LEU A 19 6.51 -6.01 4.20
CA LEU A 19 5.54 -4.91 4.24
C LEU A 19 5.79 -3.95 3.07
N GLY A 20 4.79 -3.73 2.23
CA GLY A 20 4.86 -2.81 1.10
C GLY A 20 5.54 -3.36 -0.16
N THR A 21 5.81 -4.67 -0.25
CA THR A 21 6.39 -5.29 -1.47
C THR A 21 5.38 -6.00 -2.35
N SER A 22 4.19 -6.28 -1.85
CA SER A 22 3.14 -6.93 -2.64
C SER A 22 2.45 -5.92 -3.56
N ASN A 23 2.34 -6.24 -4.83
CA ASN A 23 1.42 -5.55 -5.74
C ASN A 23 0.00 -5.97 -5.40
N PHE A 24 -0.65 -5.18 -4.57
CA PHE A 24 -2.07 -5.39 -4.29
C PHE A 24 -2.89 -4.91 -5.49
N VAL A 25 -3.59 -5.84 -6.11
CA VAL A 25 -4.59 -5.54 -7.15
C VAL A 25 -5.96 -5.79 -6.55
N PRO A 26 -6.79 -4.74 -6.37
CA PRO A 26 -8.14 -4.92 -5.85
C PRO A 26 -8.96 -5.82 -6.77
N PRO A 27 -9.88 -6.64 -6.23
CA PRO A 27 -10.79 -7.42 -7.05
C PRO A 27 -11.67 -6.50 -7.90
N GLY A 28 -11.97 -6.90 -9.12
CA GLY A 28 -12.85 -6.16 -10.00
C GLY A 28 -14.27 -6.03 -9.42
N VAL A 29 -14.95 -4.97 -9.79
CA VAL A 29 -16.35 -4.74 -9.39
C VAL A 29 -17.27 -5.31 -10.45
N THR A 30 -18.21 -6.17 -10.04
CA THR A 30 -19.19 -6.79 -10.94
C THR A 30 -20.22 -5.75 -11.41
N SER A 31 -20.49 -5.70 -12.71
CA SER A 31 -21.55 -4.85 -13.26
C SER A 31 -22.92 -5.39 -12.88
N GLY A 32 -23.77 -4.53 -12.34
CA GLY A 32 -25.16 -4.85 -12.03
C GLY A 32 -26.12 -4.20 -13.00
N GLN A 33 -27.31 -4.80 -13.17
CA GLN A 33 -28.39 -4.20 -13.94
C GLN A 33 -29.19 -3.24 -13.07
N ASN A 34 -29.64 -2.15 -13.66
CA ASN A 34 -30.55 -1.22 -12.97
C ASN A 34 -31.96 -1.79 -12.97
N THR A 35 -32.45 -2.17 -11.81
CA THR A 35 -33.81 -2.71 -11.63
C THR A 35 -34.86 -1.62 -11.42
N GLY A 36 -34.48 -0.34 -11.32
CA GLY A 36 -35.35 0.78 -11.07
C GLY A 36 -35.92 0.88 -9.66
N THR A 37 -35.62 -0.06 -8.77
CA THR A 37 -36.02 -0.03 -7.37
C THR A 37 -35.07 0.84 -6.53
N PHE A 38 -35.53 1.22 -5.32
CA PHE A 38 -34.68 1.91 -4.36
C PHE A 38 -33.37 1.10 -4.05
N VAL A 39 -33.54 -0.20 -3.84
CA VAL A 39 -32.40 -1.09 -3.57
C VAL A 39 -31.48 -1.19 -4.79
N GLY A 40 -32.02 -1.31 -5.99
CA GLY A 40 -31.24 -1.32 -7.22
C GLY A 40 -30.42 -0.04 -7.43
N LYS A 41 -31.01 1.13 -7.15
CA LYS A 41 -30.29 2.41 -7.18
C LYS A 41 -29.18 2.46 -6.14
N LYS A 42 -29.46 1.99 -4.93
CA LYS A 42 -28.46 1.95 -3.85
C LYS A 42 -27.30 1.03 -4.18
N VAL A 43 -27.56 -0.12 -4.80
CA VAL A 43 -26.53 -1.03 -5.29
C VAL A 43 -25.61 -0.31 -6.29
N ILE A 44 -26.16 0.43 -7.24
CA ILE A 44 -25.38 1.18 -8.23
C ILE A 44 -24.49 2.22 -7.55
N GLU A 45 -25.03 3.00 -6.61
CA GLU A 45 -24.25 3.98 -5.85
C GLU A 45 -23.11 3.32 -5.10
N LEU A 46 -23.37 2.22 -4.39
CA LEU A 46 -22.36 1.51 -3.63
C LEU A 46 -21.27 0.91 -4.53
N ARG A 47 -21.62 0.42 -5.72
CA ARG A 47 -20.65 -0.06 -6.69
C ARG A 47 -19.73 1.05 -7.18
N GLN A 48 -20.30 2.23 -7.47
CA GLN A 48 -19.50 3.39 -7.89
C GLN A 48 -18.52 3.82 -6.79
N GLU A 49 -18.98 3.86 -5.55
CA GLU A 49 -18.13 4.19 -4.41
C GLU A 49 -17.04 3.12 -4.18
N LEU A 50 -17.38 1.84 -4.34
CA LEU A 50 -16.39 0.76 -4.25
C LEU A 50 -15.34 0.86 -5.35
N GLN A 51 -15.73 1.15 -6.60
CA GLN A 51 -14.78 1.36 -7.69
C GLN A 51 -13.83 2.52 -7.40
N ARG A 52 -14.35 3.62 -6.87
CA ARG A 52 -13.55 4.77 -6.47
C ARG A 52 -12.57 4.41 -5.36
N LEU A 53 -13.03 3.67 -4.35
CA LEU A 53 -12.19 3.20 -3.26
C LEU A 53 -11.07 2.29 -3.75
N GLN A 54 -11.40 1.32 -4.62
CA GLN A 54 -10.39 0.43 -5.19
C GLN A 54 -9.33 1.18 -5.99
N SER A 55 -9.73 2.22 -6.72
CA SER A 55 -8.79 3.09 -7.43
C SER A 55 -7.86 3.83 -6.46
N GLN A 56 -8.39 4.34 -5.36
CA GLN A 56 -7.60 5.00 -4.32
C GLN A 56 -6.61 4.03 -3.65
N VAL A 57 -7.04 2.82 -3.35
CA VAL A 57 -6.19 1.78 -2.75
C VAL A 57 -5.04 1.43 -3.70
N SER A 58 -5.32 1.23 -5.00
CA SER A 58 -4.28 1.00 -6.01
C SER A 58 -3.30 2.16 -6.10
N GLN A 59 -3.79 3.39 -6.10
CA GLN A 59 -2.96 4.59 -6.15
C GLN A 59 -2.09 4.72 -4.90
N ASN A 60 -2.64 4.50 -3.72
CA ASN A 60 -1.90 4.51 -2.46
C ASN A 60 -0.80 3.45 -2.46
N ASN A 61 -1.07 2.25 -2.96
CA ASN A 61 -0.08 1.20 -3.08
C ASN A 61 1.07 1.59 -4.03
N GLY A 62 0.75 2.19 -5.18
CA GLY A 62 1.75 2.70 -6.11
C GLY A 62 2.64 3.77 -5.46
N GLN A 63 2.05 4.70 -4.73
CA GLN A 63 2.78 5.73 -3.99
C GLN A 63 3.67 5.13 -2.90
N LEU A 64 3.19 4.11 -2.19
CA LEU A 64 3.97 3.41 -1.17
C LEU A 64 5.23 2.77 -1.76
N GLN A 65 5.10 2.10 -2.92
CA GLN A 65 6.24 1.50 -3.61
C GLN A 65 7.26 2.55 -4.05
N GLN A 66 6.81 3.69 -4.59
CA GLN A 66 7.68 4.79 -4.98
C GLN A 66 8.40 5.40 -3.78
N LEU A 67 7.68 5.69 -2.70
CA LEU A 67 8.27 6.26 -1.49
C LEU A 67 9.28 5.32 -0.84
N ARG A 68 8.99 4.04 -0.82
CA ARG A 68 9.92 3.02 -0.34
C ARG A 68 11.21 3.01 -1.15
N GLY A 69 11.10 3.04 -2.48
CA GLY A 69 12.27 3.11 -3.36
C GLY A 69 13.12 4.36 -3.10
N LYS A 70 12.48 5.52 -2.97
CA LYS A 70 13.16 6.78 -2.64
C LYS A 70 13.84 6.74 -1.27
N LEU A 71 13.14 6.22 -0.26
CA LEU A 71 13.67 6.12 1.08
C LEU A 71 14.92 5.23 1.14
N VAL A 72 14.88 4.07 0.47
CA VAL A 72 16.03 3.17 0.37
C VAL A 72 17.19 3.85 -0.35
N ALA A 73 16.95 4.46 -1.51
CA ALA A 73 18.00 5.13 -2.28
C ALA A 73 18.62 6.30 -1.52
N ASN A 74 17.82 7.15 -0.90
CA ASN A 74 18.29 8.29 -0.12
C ASN A 74 19.03 7.85 1.14
N SER A 75 18.58 6.79 1.80
CA SER A 75 19.23 6.20 2.96
C SER A 75 20.60 5.63 2.61
N GLN A 76 20.71 4.89 1.51
CA GLN A 76 21.97 4.35 1.03
C GLN A 76 22.96 5.46 0.67
N ARG A 77 22.49 6.52 0.02
CA ARG A 77 23.31 7.69 -0.32
C ARG A 77 23.82 8.39 0.92
N TYR A 78 22.97 8.61 1.91
CA TYR A 78 23.33 9.21 3.18
C TYR A 78 24.41 8.39 3.91
N HIS A 79 24.18 7.09 4.06
CA HIS A 79 25.14 6.18 4.71
C HIS A 79 26.48 6.13 3.95
N GLY A 80 26.46 6.13 2.63
CA GLY A 80 27.67 6.19 1.81
C GLY A 80 28.46 7.47 2.04
N THR A 81 27.77 8.62 2.10
CA THR A 81 28.41 9.91 2.38
C THR A 81 29.01 9.96 3.78
N ILE A 82 28.29 9.48 4.79
CA ILE A 82 28.79 9.41 6.17
C ILE A 82 30.00 8.47 6.27
N ALA A 83 30.01 7.33 5.60
CA ALA A 83 31.15 6.44 5.54
C ALA A 83 32.38 7.12 4.92
N ALA A 84 32.18 7.89 3.84
CA ALA A 84 33.26 8.66 3.21
C ALA A 84 33.81 9.76 4.13
N VAL A 85 32.96 10.47 4.85
CA VAL A 85 33.36 11.46 5.85
C VAL A 85 34.18 10.82 6.97
N ASN A 86 33.70 9.72 7.52
CA ASN A 86 34.41 9.00 8.58
C ASN A 86 35.79 8.48 8.12
N ALA A 87 35.88 7.97 6.90
CA ALA A 87 37.16 7.53 6.33
C ALA A 87 38.16 8.68 6.25
N ARG A 88 37.76 9.87 5.82
CA ARG A 88 38.62 11.06 5.78
C ARG A 88 39.06 11.51 7.16
N LEU A 89 38.14 11.49 8.12
CA LEU A 89 38.48 11.88 9.50
C LEU A 89 39.44 10.92 10.15
N GLN A 90 39.36 9.62 9.84
CA GLN A 90 40.32 8.61 10.35
C GLN A 90 41.72 8.78 9.78
N VAL A 91 41.86 9.14 8.52
CA VAL A 91 43.15 9.41 7.86
C VAL A 91 43.78 10.74 8.34
N GLY A 92 42.94 11.62 8.83
CA GLY A 92 43.33 12.97 9.21
C GLY A 92 43.09 13.96 8.06
N THR A 93 42.61 15.15 8.42
CA THR A 93 42.33 16.23 7.47
C THR A 93 42.62 17.57 8.12
N THR A 94 42.95 18.56 7.29
CA THR A 94 43.16 19.93 7.76
C THR A 94 41.80 20.64 7.99
N PRO A 95 41.70 21.53 8.99
CA PRO A 95 40.52 22.35 9.14
C PRO A 95 40.18 23.12 7.86
N GLY A 96 38.88 23.11 7.49
CA GLY A 96 38.40 23.79 6.30
C GLY A 96 38.67 23.04 4.99
N ASN A 97 38.97 21.75 5.01
CA ASN A 97 39.12 20.95 3.79
C ASN A 97 37.88 21.04 2.91
N PRO A 98 37.98 21.54 1.65
CA PRO A 98 36.83 21.76 0.78
C PRO A 98 36.05 20.48 0.46
N ILE A 99 36.72 19.34 0.34
CA ILE A 99 36.10 18.06 0.04
C ILE A 99 35.25 17.59 1.23
N LEU A 100 35.75 17.74 2.44
CA LEU A 100 35.03 17.38 3.66
C LEU A 100 33.81 18.27 3.87
N ILE A 101 33.95 19.58 3.61
CA ILE A 101 32.81 20.53 3.67
C ILE A 101 31.75 20.16 2.65
N GLN A 102 32.14 19.80 1.43
CA GLN A 102 31.22 19.38 0.38
C GLN A 102 30.50 18.08 0.74
N GLN A 103 31.23 17.12 1.31
CA GLN A 103 30.63 15.86 1.76
C GLN A 103 29.64 16.10 2.91
N PHE A 104 29.94 16.98 3.84
CA PHE A 104 29.04 17.37 4.91
C PHE A 104 27.76 18.03 4.37
N SER A 105 27.89 18.94 3.42
CA SER A 105 26.75 19.57 2.75
C SER A 105 25.89 18.55 2.00
N SER A 106 26.51 17.57 1.35
CA SER A 106 25.79 16.47 0.68
C SER A 106 25.02 15.62 1.67
N ALA A 107 25.63 15.31 2.84
CA ALA A 107 24.95 14.56 3.90
C ALA A 107 23.73 15.32 4.45
N GLN A 108 23.86 16.63 4.64
CA GLN A 108 22.70 17.47 5.04
C GLN A 108 21.59 17.46 4.00
N GLY A 109 21.92 17.57 2.72
CA GLY A 109 20.96 17.47 1.63
C GLY A 109 20.25 16.12 1.60
N ASP A 110 20.98 15.04 1.84
CA ASP A 110 20.40 13.69 1.93
C ASP A 110 19.47 13.54 3.14
N LEU A 111 19.80 14.12 4.29
CA LEU A 111 18.92 14.18 5.46
C LEU A 111 17.65 14.97 5.17
N ASP A 112 17.74 16.08 4.46
CA ASP A 112 16.56 16.87 4.07
C ASP A 112 15.63 16.05 3.17
N ARG A 113 16.18 15.29 2.22
CA ARG A 113 15.40 14.38 1.37
C ARG A 113 14.73 13.29 2.18
N LEU A 114 15.45 12.68 3.14
CA LEU A 114 14.87 11.68 4.05
C LEU A 114 13.74 12.27 4.89
N SER A 115 13.89 13.50 5.38
CA SER A 115 12.82 14.19 6.12
C SER A 115 11.59 14.43 5.24
N GLN A 116 11.78 14.79 3.98
CA GLN A 116 10.70 14.92 3.01
C GLN A 116 10.01 13.58 2.72
N ASP A 117 10.79 12.51 2.60
CA ASP A 117 10.26 11.16 2.40
C ASP A 117 9.42 10.71 3.60
N VAL A 118 9.86 11.00 4.83
CA VAL A 118 9.09 10.73 6.05
C VAL A 118 7.79 11.53 6.07
N ALA A 119 7.83 12.81 5.71
CA ALA A 119 6.62 13.64 5.64
C ALA A 119 5.64 13.09 4.59
N SER A 120 6.12 12.68 3.42
CA SER A 120 5.30 12.05 2.38
C SER A 120 4.71 10.72 2.84
N MET A 121 5.47 9.92 3.60
CA MET A 121 4.99 8.66 4.17
C MET A 121 3.88 8.90 5.21
N ASN A 122 4.00 9.95 6.02
CA ASN A 122 2.96 10.32 6.98
C ASN A 122 1.67 10.75 6.28
N MET A 123 1.76 11.52 5.19
CA MET A 123 0.60 11.88 4.38
C MET A 123 -0.04 10.65 3.74
N LEU A 124 0.75 9.74 3.19
CA LEU A 124 0.26 8.49 2.62
C LEU A 124 -0.42 7.62 3.68
N SER A 125 0.15 7.53 4.87
CA SER A 125 -0.46 6.82 6.01
C SER A 125 -1.84 7.38 6.34
N GLY A 126 -2.00 8.71 6.33
CA GLY A 126 -3.31 9.37 6.49
C GLY A 126 -4.29 8.98 5.39
N ASN A 127 -3.86 8.96 4.13
CA ASN A 127 -4.69 8.55 2.99
C ASN A 127 -5.13 7.09 3.08
N ILE A 128 -4.23 6.21 3.50
CA ILE A 128 -4.54 4.79 3.73
C ILE A 128 -5.57 4.64 4.85
N GLY A 129 -5.43 5.39 5.96
CA GLY A 129 -6.39 5.42 7.04
C GLY A 129 -7.77 5.87 6.59
N ASN A 130 -7.85 6.90 5.74
CA ASN A 130 -9.11 7.37 5.15
C ASN A 130 -9.74 6.31 4.24
N SER A 131 -8.95 5.59 3.45
CA SER A 131 -9.45 4.50 2.61
C SER A 131 -9.98 3.34 3.45
N ALA A 132 -9.33 2.98 4.54
CA ALA A 132 -9.80 1.96 5.47
C ALA A 132 -11.13 2.36 6.13
N THR A 133 -11.28 3.61 6.54
CA THR A 133 -12.54 4.14 7.07
C THR A 133 -13.66 4.07 6.04
N MET A 134 -13.39 4.44 4.79
CA MET A 134 -14.35 4.36 3.70
C MET A 134 -14.74 2.91 3.39
N SER A 135 -13.80 1.98 3.42
CA SER A 135 -14.06 0.54 3.26
C SER A 135 -15.04 0.03 4.31
N ALA A 136 -14.82 0.36 5.58
CA ALA A 136 -15.71 0.00 6.68
C ALA A 136 -17.12 0.61 6.50
N PHE A 137 -17.20 1.87 6.08
CA PHE A 137 -18.46 2.55 5.80
C PHE A 137 -19.23 1.87 4.66
N LEU A 138 -18.55 1.50 3.57
CA LEU A 138 -19.19 0.81 2.44
C LEU A 138 -19.70 -0.57 2.84
N ALA A 139 -18.95 -1.31 3.66
CA ALA A 139 -19.38 -2.60 4.18
C ALA A 139 -20.69 -2.48 5.00
N GLU A 140 -20.76 -1.50 5.90
CA GLU A 140 -21.96 -1.24 6.69
C GLU A 140 -23.12 -0.77 5.82
N SER A 141 -22.86 0.08 4.83
CA SER A 141 -23.87 0.56 3.89
C SER A 141 -24.46 -0.56 3.03
N ALA A 142 -23.61 -1.51 2.60
CA ALA A 142 -24.07 -2.69 1.86
C ALA A 142 -24.96 -3.59 2.73
N LYS A 143 -24.59 -3.82 3.98
CA LYS A 143 -25.41 -4.59 4.95
C LYS A 143 -26.76 -3.91 5.20
N ALA A 144 -26.74 -2.60 5.41
CA ALA A 144 -27.99 -1.83 5.63
C ALA A 144 -28.92 -1.90 4.42
N ALA A 145 -28.39 -1.78 3.20
CA ALA A 145 -29.15 -1.90 1.98
C ALA A 145 -29.72 -3.31 1.78
N PHE A 146 -28.97 -4.35 2.15
CA PHE A 146 -29.41 -5.74 2.10
C PHE A 146 -30.60 -6.02 2.99
N SER A 147 -30.72 -5.36 4.14
CA SER A 147 -31.81 -5.53 5.09
C SER A 147 -33.08 -4.75 4.73
N VAL A 148 -33.08 -3.93 3.67
CA VAL A 148 -34.26 -3.19 3.24
C VAL A 148 -35.31 -4.16 2.68
N SER A 149 -36.50 -4.13 3.28
CA SER A 149 -37.62 -4.96 2.83
C SER A 149 -38.22 -4.45 1.51
N GLY A 150 -38.73 -5.38 0.68
CA GLY A 150 -39.36 -5.07 -0.60
C GLY A 150 -38.43 -5.09 -1.81
N ALA A 151 -37.15 -5.45 -1.63
CA ALA A 151 -36.25 -5.69 -2.73
C ALA A 151 -36.64 -6.98 -3.49
N VAL A 152 -36.47 -6.98 -4.81
CA VAL A 152 -36.64 -8.18 -5.63
C VAL A 152 -35.40 -9.08 -5.51
N ASP A 153 -35.55 -10.37 -5.81
CA ASP A 153 -34.47 -11.35 -5.66
C ASP A 153 -33.19 -10.97 -6.39
N ASP A 154 -33.29 -10.34 -7.57
CA ASP A 154 -32.15 -9.86 -8.33
C ASP A 154 -31.35 -8.79 -7.58
N ASP A 155 -32.02 -7.85 -6.92
CA ASP A 155 -31.39 -6.81 -6.14
C ASP A 155 -30.67 -7.41 -4.94
N HIS A 156 -31.28 -8.38 -4.27
CA HIS A 156 -30.65 -9.12 -3.17
C HIS A 156 -29.40 -9.87 -3.63
N ARG A 157 -29.44 -10.50 -4.80
CA ARG A 157 -28.30 -11.20 -5.37
C ARG A 157 -27.16 -10.24 -5.68
N GLN A 158 -27.47 -9.08 -6.26
CA GLN A 158 -26.47 -8.04 -6.55
C GLN A 158 -25.84 -7.47 -5.28
N LEU A 159 -26.64 -7.29 -4.22
CA LEU A 159 -26.13 -6.84 -2.93
C LEU A 159 -25.20 -7.87 -2.28
N ALA A 160 -25.53 -9.15 -2.37
CA ALA A 160 -24.68 -10.22 -1.84
C ALA A 160 -23.33 -10.26 -2.55
N ILE A 161 -23.29 -10.10 -3.87
CA ILE A 161 -22.07 -10.02 -4.67
C ILE A 161 -21.26 -8.78 -4.27
N LEU A 162 -21.92 -7.63 -4.12
CA LEU A 162 -21.27 -6.38 -3.75
C LEU A 162 -20.67 -6.44 -2.35
N GLU A 163 -21.37 -7.00 -1.38
CA GLU A 163 -20.88 -7.18 -0.02
C GLU A 163 -19.60 -8.03 0.00
N ASP A 164 -19.58 -9.11 -0.78
CA ASP A 164 -18.40 -9.95 -0.92
C ASP A 164 -17.22 -9.21 -1.55
N GLU A 165 -17.48 -8.39 -2.59
CA GLU A 165 -16.45 -7.55 -3.22
C GLU A 165 -15.88 -6.51 -2.26
N VAL A 166 -16.69 -5.89 -1.40
CA VAL A 166 -16.25 -4.95 -0.36
C VAL A 166 -15.39 -5.66 0.66
N ASN A 167 -15.81 -6.81 1.16
CA ASN A 167 -15.06 -7.59 2.14
C ASN A 167 -13.70 -8.05 1.62
N ARG A 168 -13.57 -8.33 0.32
CA ARG A 168 -12.28 -8.67 -0.30
C ARG A 168 -11.38 -7.44 -0.48
N THR A 169 -11.95 -6.25 -0.54
CA THR A 169 -11.20 -4.99 -0.69
C THR A 169 -10.65 -4.51 0.65
N ASP A 170 -11.34 -4.82 1.74
CA ASP A 170 -10.97 -4.45 3.11
C ASP A 170 -9.77 -5.26 3.61
#